data_4026559fd8476ceb59826857496f09f2
#
_entry.id   4026559fd8476ceb59826857496f09f2
#
_cell.length_a   1.000
_cell.length_b   1.000
_cell.length_c   1.000
_cell.angle_alpha   90.00
_cell.angle_beta   90.00
_cell.angle_gamma   90.00
#
_symmetry.space_group_name_H-M   'P 1'
#
loop_
_entity.id
_entity.type
_entity.pdbx_description
1 polymer ?
#
loop_
_entity_poly.entity_id
_entity_poly.type
_entity_poly.pdbx_seq_one_letter_code
_entity_poly.pdbx_strand_id
1 'polypeptide(L)'
;MQVVLGEAPCPLCILQRYALLLIAVFAFIGAAMRNKGAITLFEGLVVLSALGGVAAAGHHVYTQFFPEVSCGVDVLQPIVDGLPLAKVFPLVFQVDGFCSTPYPPVLGLSLAQWALVAFVLTVILVPLGIYRNRQRKA
;
A
#
# COMPACT_ATOMS: atom_id res chain seq x y z
N MET A 1 -4.59 6.36 14.69
CA MET A 1 -4.40 7.79 14.36
C MET A 1 -5.64 8.40 13.74
N GLN A 2 -6.20 7.81 12.70
CA GLN A 2 -7.38 8.33 12.00
C GLN A 2 -8.59 8.59 12.91
N VAL A 3 -8.94 7.63 13.77
CA VAL A 3 -10.08 7.74 14.70
C VAL A 3 -9.82 8.76 15.83
N VAL A 4 -8.56 8.94 16.22
CA VAL A 4 -8.16 9.84 17.33
C VAL A 4 -7.98 11.28 16.88
N LEU A 5 -7.52 11.48 15.62
CA LEU A 5 -7.23 12.80 15.07
C LEU A 5 -8.32 13.33 14.12
N GLY A 6 -9.36 12.55 13.85
CA GLY A 6 -10.46 12.93 12.95
C GLY A 6 -10.03 13.16 11.50
N GLU A 7 -8.92 12.54 11.08
CA GLU A 7 -8.38 12.70 9.72
C GLU A 7 -9.15 11.83 8.73
N ALA A 8 -9.71 12.47 7.70
CA ALA A 8 -10.46 11.80 6.64
C ALA A 8 -9.51 11.13 5.64
N PRO A 9 -9.66 9.82 5.33
CA PRO A 9 -8.79 9.13 4.40
C PRO A 9 -9.06 9.54 2.96
N CYS A 10 -7.98 9.81 2.21
CA CYS A 10 -8.04 10.08 0.78
C CYS A 10 -8.06 8.76 -0.03
N PRO A 11 -8.51 8.78 -1.32
CA PRO A 11 -8.56 7.56 -2.14
C PRO A 11 -7.21 6.88 -2.31
N LEU A 12 -6.12 7.62 -2.47
CA LEU A 12 -4.77 7.06 -2.56
C LEU A 12 -4.30 6.44 -1.24
N CYS A 13 -4.70 7.00 -0.09
CA CYS A 13 -4.43 6.41 1.22
C CYS A 13 -5.08 5.03 1.35
N ILE A 14 -6.29 4.89 0.84
CA ILE A 14 -7.03 3.63 0.89
C ILE A 14 -6.41 2.60 -0.04
N LEU A 15 -6.00 2.99 -1.25
CA LEU A 15 -5.27 2.11 -2.17
C LEU A 15 -3.97 1.58 -1.54
N GLN A 16 -3.22 2.41 -0.82
CA GLN A 16 -2.04 1.98 -0.08
C GLN A 16 -2.39 0.94 1.00
N ARG A 17 -3.51 1.10 1.71
CA ARG A 17 -3.99 0.12 2.70
C ARG A 17 -4.32 -1.22 2.06
N TYR A 18 -5.00 -1.21 0.91
CA TYR A 18 -5.27 -2.43 0.14
C TYR A 18 -3.97 -3.11 -0.31
N ALA A 19 -2.99 -2.35 -0.80
CA ALA A 19 -1.69 -2.89 -1.21
C ALA A 19 -0.96 -3.55 -0.02
N LEU A 20 -0.93 -2.92 1.14
CA LEU A 20 -0.34 -3.48 2.37
C LEU A 20 -1.07 -4.75 2.82
N LEU A 21 -2.39 -4.76 2.75
CA LEU A 21 -3.20 -5.91 3.12
C LEU A 21 -2.96 -7.09 2.16
N LEU A 22 -2.89 -6.84 0.86
CA LEU A 22 -2.53 -7.85 -0.14
C LEU A 22 -1.12 -8.42 0.10
N ILE A 23 -0.14 -7.56 0.39
CA ILE A 23 1.21 -7.99 0.74
C ILE A 23 1.17 -8.93 1.96
N ALA A 24 0.46 -8.54 3.02
CA ALA A 24 0.34 -9.33 4.24
C ALA A 24 -0.32 -10.69 3.98
N VAL A 25 -1.43 -10.71 3.25
CA VAL A 25 -2.16 -11.95 2.91
C VAL A 25 -1.31 -12.87 2.06
N PHE A 26 -0.70 -12.36 0.99
CA PHE A 26 0.12 -13.18 0.09
C PHE A 26 1.39 -13.68 0.78
N ALA A 27 2.03 -12.85 1.61
CA ALA A 27 3.19 -13.26 2.40
C ALA A 27 2.83 -14.36 3.41
N PHE A 28 1.69 -14.23 4.09
CA PHE A 28 1.22 -15.22 5.06
C PHE A 28 0.88 -16.56 4.38
N ILE A 29 0.15 -16.54 3.26
CA ILE A 29 -0.18 -17.74 2.49
C ILE A 29 1.10 -18.37 1.94
N GLY A 30 2.00 -17.58 1.35
CA GLY A 30 3.29 -18.05 0.83
C GLY A 30 4.14 -18.72 1.91
N ALA A 31 4.15 -18.18 3.14
CA ALA A 31 4.87 -18.75 4.28
C ALA A 31 4.27 -20.08 4.76
N ALA A 32 2.95 -20.27 4.61
CA ALA A 32 2.25 -21.52 4.96
C ALA A 32 2.43 -22.63 3.91
N MET A 33 2.82 -22.27 2.68
CA MET A 33 3.00 -23.24 1.58
C MET A 33 4.30 -24.03 1.70
N ARG A 34 4.22 -25.33 1.33
CA ARG A 34 5.40 -26.22 1.27
C ARG A 34 5.91 -26.44 -0.15
N ASN A 35 5.08 -26.19 -1.15
CA ASN A 35 5.41 -26.33 -2.55
C ASN A 35 6.25 -25.14 -3.03
N LYS A 36 7.45 -25.40 -3.56
CA LYS A 36 8.37 -24.37 -4.06
C LYS A 36 7.75 -23.48 -5.15
N GLY A 37 6.94 -24.08 -6.05
CA GLY A 37 6.24 -23.34 -7.10
C GLY A 37 5.21 -22.36 -6.53
N ALA A 38 4.41 -22.81 -5.56
CA ALA A 38 3.44 -21.96 -4.87
C ALA A 38 4.12 -20.82 -4.11
N ILE A 39 5.20 -21.11 -3.38
CA ILE A 39 5.99 -20.08 -2.68
C ILE A 39 6.46 -18.99 -3.66
N THR A 40 7.07 -19.38 -4.77
CA THR A 40 7.54 -18.41 -5.79
C THR A 40 6.41 -17.60 -6.40
N LEU A 41 5.23 -18.20 -6.60
CA LEU A 41 4.04 -17.49 -7.09
C LEU A 41 3.60 -16.40 -6.08
N PHE A 42 3.46 -16.76 -4.81
CA PHE A 42 3.05 -15.81 -3.78
C PHE A 42 4.09 -14.71 -3.51
N GLU A 43 5.39 -15.04 -3.56
CA GLU A 43 6.46 -14.05 -3.51
C GLU A 43 6.37 -13.07 -4.70
N GLY A 44 6.07 -13.56 -5.90
CA GLY A 44 5.80 -12.71 -7.07
C GLY A 44 4.58 -11.80 -6.89
N LEU A 45 3.50 -12.30 -6.29
CA LEU A 45 2.31 -11.52 -5.97
C LEU A 45 2.58 -10.45 -4.90
N VAL A 46 3.43 -10.74 -3.91
CA VAL A 46 3.89 -9.75 -2.92
C VAL A 46 4.64 -8.61 -3.60
N VAL A 47 5.59 -8.93 -4.48
CA VAL A 47 6.36 -7.91 -5.22
C VAL A 47 5.45 -7.08 -6.13
N LEU A 48 4.51 -7.71 -6.83
CA LEU A 48 3.55 -7.01 -7.70
C LEU A 48 2.65 -6.06 -6.89
N SER A 49 2.15 -6.50 -5.74
CA SER A 49 1.35 -5.67 -4.83
C SER A 49 2.17 -4.50 -4.26
N ALA A 50 3.44 -4.74 -3.94
CA ALA A 50 4.35 -3.70 -3.48
C ALA A 50 4.66 -2.66 -4.56
N LEU A 51 4.82 -3.06 -5.83
CA LEU A 51 4.98 -2.14 -6.96
C LEU A 51 3.74 -1.27 -7.16
N GLY A 52 2.53 -1.84 -7.06
CA GLY A 52 1.28 -1.07 -7.04
C GLY A 52 1.23 -0.07 -5.88
N GLY A 53 1.69 -0.49 -4.70
CA GLY A 53 1.83 0.38 -3.53
C GLY A 53 2.82 1.52 -3.74
N VAL A 54 3.97 1.26 -4.37
CA VAL A 54 4.95 2.31 -4.75
C VAL A 54 4.31 3.33 -5.70
N ALA A 55 3.57 2.89 -6.71
CA ALA A 55 2.90 3.79 -7.65
C ALA A 55 1.86 4.67 -6.92
N ALA A 56 1.01 4.09 -6.08
CA ALA A 56 0.00 4.82 -5.32
C ALA A 56 0.62 5.79 -4.31
N ALA A 57 1.63 5.35 -3.55
CA ALA A 57 2.33 6.18 -2.58
C ALA A 57 3.15 7.29 -3.23
N GLY A 58 3.82 6.99 -4.36
CA GLY A 58 4.58 7.97 -5.14
C GLY A 58 3.66 9.06 -5.71
N HIS A 59 2.52 8.67 -6.28
CA HIS A 59 1.52 9.64 -6.75
C HIS A 59 0.97 10.48 -5.60
N HIS A 60 0.71 9.89 -4.45
CA HIS A 60 0.25 10.61 -3.26
C HIS A 60 1.29 11.62 -2.76
N VAL A 61 2.57 11.25 -2.68
CA VAL A 61 3.66 12.19 -2.34
C VAL A 61 3.75 13.32 -3.37
N TYR A 62 3.62 12.98 -4.65
CA TYR A 62 3.65 13.97 -5.73
C TYR A 62 2.53 15.00 -5.59
N THR A 63 1.29 14.57 -5.29
CA THR A 63 0.15 15.48 -5.09
C THR A 63 0.28 16.35 -3.83
N GLN A 64 1.06 15.93 -2.83
CA GLN A 64 1.36 16.75 -1.66
C GLN A 64 2.29 17.92 -1.99
N PHE A 65 3.24 17.72 -2.92
CA PHE A 65 4.14 18.80 -3.39
C PHE A 65 3.49 19.69 -4.46
N PHE A 66 2.56 19.13 -5.24
CA PHE A 66 1.85 19.83 -6.32
C PHE A 66 0.33 19.73 -6.12
N PRO A 67 -0.25 20.54 -5.23
CA PRO A 67 -1.67 20.45 -4.87
C PRO A 67 -2.64 20.75 -6.03
N GLU A 68 -2.16 21.33 -7.12
CA GLU A 68 -2.94 21.55 -8.35
C GLU A 68 -3.19 20.25 -9.14
N VAL A 69 -2.41 19.20 -8.86
CA VAL A 69 -2.58 17.90 -9.51
C VAL A 69 -3.70 17.12 -8.81
N SER A 70 -4.73 16.76 -9.57
CA SER A 70 -5.83 15.94 -9.05
C SER A 70 -5.30 14.57 -8.58
N CYS A 71 -5.71 14.16 -7.39
CA CYS A 71 -5.45 12.80 -6.91
C CYS A 71 -6.47 11.76 -7.43
N GLY A 72 -7.26 12.15 -8.42
CA GLY A 72 -8.26 11.27 -9.04
C GLY A 72 -9.46 10.97 -8.15
N VAL A 73 -9.81 11.90 -7.23
CA VAL A 73 -10.98 11.73 -6.33
C VAL A 73 -12.22 11.37 -7.13
N ASP A 74 -12.48 12.08 -8.22
CA ASP A 74 -13.67 11.87 -9.06
C ASP A 74 -13.75 10.48 -9.70
N VAL A 75 -12.58 9.87 -10.01
CA VAL A 75 -12.50 8.57 -10.68
C VAL A 75 -12.26 7.43 -9.68
N LEU A 76 -11.36 7.65 -8.72
CA LEU A 76 -10.94 6.61 -7.76
C LEU A 76 -11.93 6.42 -6.62
N GLN A 77 -12.62 7.47 -6.20
CA GLN A 77 -13.57 7.40 -5.09
C GLN A 77 -14.67 6.36 -5.32
N PRO A 78 -15.44 6.40 -6.44
CA PRO A 78 -16.50 5.42 -6.66
C PRO A 78 -15.97 3.99 -6.80
N ILE A 79 -14.74 3.81 -7.30
CA ILE A 79 -14.10 2.51 -7.43
C ILE A 79 -13.73 1.97 -6.04
N VAL A 80 -13.11 2.79 -5.21
CA VAL A 80 -12.64 2.40 -3.86
C VAL A 80 -13.82 2.16 -2.92
N ASP A 81 -14.83 3.03 -2.93
CA ASP A 81 -16.04 2.89 -2.11
C ASP A 81 -16.93 1.71 -2.57
N GLY A 82 -16.80 1.29 -3.83
CA GLY A 82 -17.44 0.09 -4.37
C GLY A 82 -16.84 -1.23 -3.89
N LEU A 83 -15.63 -1.21 -3.32
CA LEU A 83 -14.94 -2.42 -2.86
C LEU A 83 -15.60 -3.02 -1.59
N PRO A 84 -15.57 -4.35 -1.42
CA PRO A 84 -16.25 -5.02 -0.32
C PRO A 84 -15.77 -4.58 1.07
N LEU A 85 -14.49 -4.29 1.24
CA LEU A 85 -13.94 -3.82 2.51
C LEU A 85 -14.43 -2.42 2.90
N ALA A 86 -14.70 -1.53 1.94
CA ALA A 86 -15.30 -0.23 2.21
C ALA A 86 -16.71 -0.36 2.78
N LYS A 87 -17.46 -1.38 2.36
CA LYS A 87 -18.82 -1.67 2.87
C LYS A 87 -18.81 -2.32 4.25
N VAL A 88 -17.82 -3.16 4.55
CA VAL A 88 -17.71 -3.89 5.83
C VAL A 88 -17.05 -3.03 6.90
N PHE A 89 -16.03 -2.27 6.54
CA PHE A 89 -15.28 -1.38 7.45
C PHE A 89 -15.21 0.06 6.90
N PRO A 90 -16.33 0.79 6.84
CA PRO A 90 -16.37 2.14 6.26
C PRO A 90 -15.40 3.11 6.95
N LEU A 91 -15.25 3.03 8.28
CA LEU A 91 -14.34 3.88 9.04
C LEU A 91 -12.87 3.82 8.60
N VAL A 92 -12.47 2.73 7.92
CA VAL A 92 -11.06 2.50 7.53
C VAL A 92 -10.87 2.57 6.03
N PHE A 93 -11.89 2.19 5.25
CA PHE A 93 -11.79 1.99 3.81
C PHE A 93 -12.74 2.87 2.97
N GLN A 94 -13.51 3.76 3.60
CA GLN A 94 -14.33 4.74 2.89
C GLN A 94 -13.54 6.03 2.65
N VAL A 95 -13.74 6.66 1.50
CA VAL A 95 -13.09 7.92 1.11
C VAL A 95 -13.88 9.09 1.67
N ASP A 96 -13.27 9.89 2.56
CA ASP A 96 -13.87 11.11 3.12
C ASP A 96 -12.97 12.35 2.99
N GLY A 97 -11.73 12.20 2.46
CA GLY A 97 -10.73 13.27 2.43
C GLY A 97 -10.06 13.49 1.08
N PHE A 98 -9.34 14.63 1.00
CA PHE A 98 -8.56 15.02 -0.17
C PHE A 98 -7.07 14.66 0.03
N CYS A 99 -6.37 14.32 -1.06
CA CYS A 99 -4.94 13.97 -1.02
C CYS A 99 -4.05 15.16 -0.69
N SER A 100 -4.49 16.38 -0.94
CA SER A 100 -3.75 17.61 -0.67
C SER A 100 -3.84 18.09 0.79
N THR A 101 -4.66 17.45 1.63
CA THR A 101 -4.78 17.83 3.03
C THR A 101 -3.46 17.51 3.77
N PRO A 102 -2.79 18.53 4.38
CA PRO A 102 -1.55 18.27 5.10
C PRO A 102 -1.84 17.51 6.40
N TYR A 103 -1.36 16.29 6.48
CA TYR A 103 -1.35 15.51 7.72
C TYR A 103 -0.15 15.92 8.58
N PRO A 104 -0.27 15.91 9.93
CA PRO A 104 0.86 16.19 10.79
C PRO A 104 2.01 15.21 10.51
N PRO A 105 3.25 15.72 10.30
CA PRO A 105 4.39 14.88 9.99
C PRO A 105 4.73 14.00 11.21
N VAL A 106 4.92 12.70 10.98
CA VAL A 106 5.40 11.76 11.98
C VAL A 106 6.90 11.59 11.79
N LEU A 107 7.72 11.99 12.78
CA LEU A 107 9.19 11.96 12.70
C LEU A 107 9.76 12.76 11.50
N GLY A 108 9.09 13.85 11.09
CA GLY A 108 9.53 14.70 9.99
C GLY A 108 9.12 14.22 8.59
N LEU A 109 8.45 13.09 8.46
CA LEU A 109 7.95 12.52 7.19
C LEU A 109 6.42 12.41 7.22
N SER A 110 5.78 12.66 6.07
CA SER A 110 4.35 12.42 5.95
C SER A 110 4.04 10.91 5.97
N LEU A 111 2.81 10.56 6.32
CA LEU A 111 2.37 9.15 6.35
C LEU A 111 2.53 8.49 4.98
N ALA A 112 2.31 9.25 3.89
CA ALA A 112 2.51 8.77 2.52
C ALA A 112 3.99 8.46 2.22
N GLN A 113 4.92 9.27 2.73
CA GLN A 113 6.37 9.04 2.58
C GLN A 113 6.80 7.78 3.34
N TRP A 114 6.29 7.54 4.55
CA TRP A 114 6.54 6.30 5.29
C TRP A 114 6.01 5.06 4.56
N ALA A 115 4.81 5.15 3.99
CA ALA A 115 4.26 4.08 3.17
C ALA A 115 5.12 3.81 1.92
N LEU A 116 5.59 4.87 1.25
CA LEU A 116 6.49 4.74 0.10
C LEU A 116 7.79 4.01 0.48
N VAL A 117 8.42 4.39 1.58
CA VAL A 117 9.63 3.71 2.09
C VAL A 117 9.35 2.23 2.35
N ALA A 118 8.23 1.89 3.00
CA ALA A 118 7.86 0.51 3.29
C ALA A 118 7.67 -0.32 2.01
N PHE A 119 6.99 0.22 0.99
CA PHE A 119 6.81 -0.46 -0.29
C PHE A 119 8.13 -0.65 -1.05
N VAL A 120 8.99 0.38 -1.11
CA VAL A 120 10.30 0.29 -1.75
C VAL A 120 11.17 -0.76 -1.06
N LEU A 121 11.21 -0.78 0.27
CA LEU A 121 11.91 -1.81 1.03
C LEU A 121 11.39 -3.21 0.72
N THR A 122 10.07 -3.39 0.61
CA THR A 122 9.47 -4.68 0.25
C THR A 122 9.90 -5.13 -1.14
N VAL A 123 9.88 -4.23 -2.14
CA VAL A 123 10.31 -4.52 -3.52
C VAL A 123 11.78 -4.92 -3.59
N ILE A 124 12.63 -4.39 -2.72
CA ILE A 124 14.07 -4.70 -2.69
C ILE A 124 14.35 -5.97 -1.87
N LEU A 125 13.80 -6.05 -0.66
CA LEU A 125 14.16 -7.10 0.30
C LEU A 125 13.58 -8.48 -0.07
N VAL A 126 12.38 -8.53 -0.64
CA VAL A 126 11.76 -9.81 -1.02
C VAL A 126 12.55 -10.52 -2.12
N PRO A 127 12.86 -9.92 -3.28
CA PRO A 127 13.68 -10.57 -4.30
C PRO A 127 15.10 -10.88 -3.81
N LEU A 128 15.69 -10.00 -3.01
CA LEU A 128 17.02 -10.25 -2.43
C LEU A 128 17.00 -11.45 -1.49
N GLY A 129 15.97 -11.61 -0.69
CA GLY A 129 15.77 -12.77 0.18
C GLY A 129 15.64 -14.07 -0.62
N ILE A 130 14.85 -14.05 -1.70
CA ILE A 130 14.69 -15.17 -2.62
C ILE A 130 16.03 -15.55 -3.24
N TYR A 131 16.78 -14.58 -3.76
CA TYR A 131 18.09 -14.79 -4.38
C TYR A 131 19.08 -15.43 -3.40
N ARG A 132 19.21 -14.87 -2.20
CA ARG A 132 20.10 -15.42 -1.14
C ARG A 132 19.72 -16.83 -0.70
N ASN A 133 18.43 -17.12 -0.61
CA ASN A 133 17.95 -18.45 -0.21
C ASN A 133 18.22 -19.50 -1.31
N ARG A 134 18.11 -19.10 -2.59
CA ARG A 134 18.50 -19.97 -3.72
C ARG A 134 20.00 -20.29 -3.72
N GLN A 135 20.86 -19.31 -3.45
CA GLN A 135 22.31 -19.50 -3.37
C GLN A 135 22.72 -20.45 -2.22
N ARG A 136 22.03 -20.38 -1.08
CA ARG A 136 22.30 -21.28 0.06
C ARG A 136 21.91 -22.75 -0.19
N LYS A 137 21.01 -22.99 -1.14
CA LYS A 137 20.52 -24.34 -1.49
C LYS A 137 21.22 -24.92 -2.73
N ALA A 138 21.97 -24.13 -3.42
CA ALA A 138 22.85 -24.54 -4.51
C ALA A 138 24.25 -24.91 -3.98
#